data_c6809a883f5dfd742b28047e7df18a6b
#
_entry.id   c6809a883f5dfd742b28047e7df18a6b
#
_cell.length_a   1.000
_cell.length_b   1.000
_cell.length_c   1.000
_cell.angle_alpha   90.00
_cell.angle_beta   90.00
_cell.angle_gamma   90.00
#
_symmetry.space_group_name_H-M   'P 1'
#
loop_
_entity.id
_entity.type
_entity.pdbx_description
1 polymer ?
#
loop_
_entity_poly.entity_id
_entity_poly.type
_entity_poly.pdbx_seq_one_letter_code
_entity_poly.pdbx_strand_id
1 'polypeptide(L)'
;MNGIDCSGFVKGIVQNTYKIQLPRTSREQADYSTSISKDELTEGDLVFFNTRGGISHVGMYLNNNKFVHASTSNGVIISDLNETYWRKRFVKAGRISK
;
A
#
# COMPACT_ATOMS: atom_id res chain seq x y z
N MET A 1 18.61 -8.27 -2.96
CA MET A 1 17.85 -7.88 -3.57
C MET A 1 18.06 -6.80 -3.63
N ASN A 2 17.98 -6.48 -4.30
CA ASN A 2 18.19 -5.57 -4.49
C ASN A 2 17.20 -4.69 -4.60
N GLY A 3 16.26 -4.72 -4.68
CA GLY A 3 15.29 -3.79 -4.76
C GLY A 3 14.70 -3.44 -3.51
N ILE A 4 13.84 -2.51 -3.46
CA ILE A 4 13.13 -2.13 -2.32
C ILE A 4 11.86 -2.96 -2.32
N ASP A 5 11.46 -3.50 -1.19
CA ASP A 5 10.22 -4.26 -1.14
C ASP A 5 9.04 -3.32 -0.91
N CYS A 6 7.83 -3.87 -1.04
CA CYS A 6 6.61 -3.05 -1.02
C CYS A 6 6.42 -2.28 0.29
N SER A 7 6.61 -2.92 1.42
CA SER A 7 6.42 -2.26 2.71
C SER A 7 7.54 -1.26 3.00
N GLY A 8 8.77 -1.57 2.58
CA GLY A 8 9.89 -0.65 2.73
C GLY A 8 9.70 0.62 1.91
N PHE A 9 9.17 0.46 0.70
CA PHE A 9 8.88 1.60 -0.17
C PHE A 9 7.85 2.53 0.47
N VAL A 10 6.75 1.98 0.96
CA VAL A 10 5.69 2.78 1.59
C VAL A 10 6.21 3.42 2.88
N LYS A 11 6.95 2.65 3.68
CA LYS A 11 7.54 3.18 4.92
C LYS A 11 8.42 4.40 4.62
N GLY A 12 9.23 4.32 3.56
CA GLY A 12 10.11 5.43 3.17
C GLY A 12 9.32 6.67 2.77
N ILE A 13 8.27 6.50 1.97
CA ILE A 13 7.46 7.64 1.54
C ILE A 13 6.81 8.32 2.73
N VAL A 14 6.21 7.55 3.63
CA VAL A 14 5.50 8.11 4.77
C VAL A 14 6.48 8.83 5.70
N GLN A 15 7.66 8.25 5.92
CA GLN A 15 8.70 8.88 6.72
C GLN A 15 9.14 10.22 6.10
N ASN A 16 9.39 10.23 4.82
CA ASN A 16 9.87 11.43 4.15
C ASN A 16 8.81 12.51 4.04
N THR A 17 7.57 12.13 3.80
CA THR A 17 6.50 13.08 3.53
C THR A 17 5.85 13.58 4.80
N TYR A 18 5.58 12.67 5.76
CA TYR A 18 4.79 13.00 6.94
C TYR A 18 5.57 12.90 8.25
N LYS A 19 6.82 12.44 8.19
CA LYS A 19 7.69 12.26 9.36
C LYS A 19 7.10 11.25 10.35
N ILE A 20 6.40 10.25 9.83
CA ILE A 20 5.82 9.21 10.65
C ILE A 20 6.57 7.91 10.39
N GLN A 21 6.91 7.20 11.47
CA GLN A 21 7.60 5.92 11.36
C GLN A 21 6.58 4.81 11.29
N LEU A 22 6.38 4.24 10.12
CA LEU A 22 5.51 3.08 9.98
C LEU A 22 6.21 1.81 10.41
N PRO A 23 5.45 0.80 10.82
CA PRO A 23 6.04 -0.53 11.04
C PRO A 23 6.69 -1.06 9.76
N ARG A 24 7.48 -2.10 9.89
CA ARG A 24 8.31 -2.58 8.78
C ARG A 24 7.58 -3.46 7.79
N THR A 25 6.58 -4.22 8.19
CA THR A 25 5.92 -5.17 7.30
C THR A 25 4.54 -4.68 6.87
N SER A 26 4.05 -5.20 5.74
CA SER A 26 2.73 -4.81 5.25
C SER A 26 1.63 -5.19 6.23
N ARG A 27 1.74 -6.35 6.87
CA ARG A 27 0.75 -6.77 7.87
C ARG A 27 0.72 -5.80 9.06
N GLU A 28 1.89 -5.43 9.56
CA GLU A 28 1.98 -4.50 10.69
C GLU A 28 1.50 -3.11 10.30
N GLN A 29 1.77 -2.69 9.07
CA GLN A 29 1.28 -1.41 8.57
C GLN A 29 -0.24 -1.41 8.50
N ALA A 30 -0.84 -2.53 8.10
CA ALA A 30 -2.29 -2.65 8.07
C ALA A 30 -2.87 -2.52 9.48
N ASP A 31 -2.24 -3.17 10.47
CA ASP A 31 -2.71 -3.09 11.85
C ASP A 31 -2.55 -1.67 12.41
N TYR A 32 -1.51 -0.97 12.01
CA TYR A 32 -1.25 0.39 12.48
C TYR A 32 -2.24 1.40 11.88
N SER A 33 -2.70 1.18 10.67
CA SER A 33 -3.57 2.12 9.99
C SER A 33 -5.01 2.03 10.49
N THR A 34 -5.76 3.11 10.33
CA THR A 34 -7.19 3.10 10.62
C THR A 34 -7.92 2.57 9.39
N SER A 35 -8.73 1.54 9.54
CA SER A 35 -9.47 0.96 8.41
C SER A 35 -10.47 1.97 7.86
N ILE A 36 -10.50 2.10 6.54
CA ILE A 36 -11.49 2.93 5.86
C ILE A 36 -12.11 2.10 4.74
N SER A 37 -13.24 2.53 4.22
CA SER A 37 -13.84 1.82 3.12
C SER A 37 -13.12 2.16 1.83
N LYS A 38 -13.21 1.29 0.84
CA LYS A 38 -12.58 1.51 -0.45
C LYS A 38 -13.09 2.81 -1.10
N ASP A 39 -14.35 3.14 -0.86
CA ASP A 39 -14.94 4.36 -1.42
C ASP A 39 -14.41 5.63 -0.80
N GLU A 40 -13.77 5.53 0.36
CA GLU A 40 -13.24 6.69 1.05
C GLU A 40 -11.77 6.96 0.72
N LEU A 41 -11.17 6.18 -0.15
CA LEU A 41 -9.74 6.34 -0.47
C LEU A 41 -9.41 7.72 -1.01
N THR A 42 -8.37 8.32 -0.46
CA THR A 42 -7.82 9.58 -0.94
C THR A 42 -6.30 9.45 -1.01
N GLU A 43 -5.67 10.38 -1.66
CA GLU A 43 -4.22 10.36 -1.85
C GLU A 43 -3.50 10.21 -0.52
N GLY A 44 -2.55 9.28 -0.47
CA GLY A 44 -1.77 9.03 0.73
C GLY A 44 -2.31 7.91 1.61
N ASP A 45 -3.51 7.42 1.33
CA ASP A 45 -4.03 6.26 2.05
C ASP A 45 -3.33 5.00 1.55
N LEU A 46 -3.33 3.95 2.36
CA LEU A 46 -2.67 2.70 2.00
C LEU A 46 -3.68 1.66 1.53
N VAL A 47 -3.28 0.84 0.58
CA VAL A 47 -4.10 -0.26 0.09
C VAL A 47 -3.31 -1.55 0.29
N PHE A 48 -3.98 -2.56 0.82
CA PHE A 48 -3.36 -3.82 1.22
C PHE A 48 -3.93 -4.98 0.44
N PHE A 49 -3.06 -5.90 0.04
CA PHE A 49 -3.42 -7.01 -0.84
C PHE A 49 -2.91 -8.33 -0.32
N ASN A 50 -3.60 -9.40 -0.69
CA ASN A 50 -3.17 -10.76 -0.41
C ASN A 50 -2.56 -11.34 -1.69
N THR A 51 -1.24 -11.35 -1.77
CA THR A 51 -0.53 -11.88 -2.93
C THR A 51 0.17 -13.19 -2.61
N ARG A 52 0.38 -13.51 -1.31
CA ARG A 52 1.06 -14.73 -0.93
C ARG A 52 0.46 -15.39 0.26
N GLY A 53 -0.72 -15.03 0.68
CA GLY A 53 -1.36 -15.53 1.89
C GLY A 53 -1.40 -14.44 2.95
N GLY A 54 -2.58 -14.06 3.37
CA GLY A 54 -2.76 -12.94 4.29
C GLY A 54 -2.36 -11.64 3.64
N ILE A 55 -2.19 -10.60 4.43
CA ILE A 55 -1.76 -9.29 3.92
C ILE A 55 -0.27 -9.38 3.66
N SER A 56 0.10 -9.34 2.39
CA SER A 56 1.48 -9.54 1.98
C SER A 56 1.98 -8.50 0.98
N HIS A 57 1.14 -7.55 0.58
CA HIS A 57 1.55 -6.48 -0.33
C HIS A 57 0.85 -5.19 0.06
N VAL A 58 1.51 -4.06 -0.13
CA VAL A 58 0.95 -2.75 0.20
C VAL A 58 1.37 -1.74 -0.85
N GLY A 59 0.48 -0.80 -1.13
CA GLY A 59 0.77 0.34 -1.99
C GLY A 59 0.15 1.59 -1.42
N MET A 60 0.42 2.73 -2.05
CA MET A 60 -0.13 4.02 -1.64
C MET A 60 -1.08 4.53 -2.70
N TYR A 61 -2.28 4.87 -2.28
CA TYR A 61 -3.30 5.37 -3.19
C TYR A 61 -2.95 6.76 -3.70
N LEU A 62 -3.21 6.98 -4.98
CA LEU A 62 -3.00 8.29 -5.59
C LEU A 62 -4.35 8.97 -5.86
N ASN A 63 -5.02 8.59 -6.93
CA ASN A 63 -6.35 9.07 -7.27
C ASN A 63 -6.86 8.21 -8.42
N ASN A 64 -8.13 8.34 -8.74
CA ASN A 64 -8.76 7.64 -9.87
C ASN A 64 -8.46 6.16 -9.89
N ASN A 65 -8.52 5.53 -8.72
CA ASN A 65 -8.27 4.10 -8.53
C ASN A 65 -6.83 3.68 -8.79
N LYS A 66 -5.90 4.63 -8.90
CA LYS A 66 -4.50 4.30 -9.11
C LYS A 66 -3.73 4.27 -7.81
N PHE A 67 -2.76 3.39 -7.72
CA PHE A 67 -1.87 3.34 -6.56
C PHE A 67 -0.44 3.07 -7.01
N VAL A 68 0.50 3.59 -6.24
CA VAL A 68 1.93 3.37 -6.52
C VAL A 68 2.45 2.33 -5.56
N HIS A 69 3.29 1.42 -6.06
CA HIS A 69 3.83 0.36 -5.22
C HIS A 69 5.14 -0.17 -5.82
N ALA A 70 5.90 -0.87 -4.99
CA ALA A 70 7.14 -1.51 -5.43
C ALA A 70 6.84 -2.94 -5.84
N SER A 71 7.13 -3.26 -7.10
CA SER A 71 6.92 -4.58 -7.66
C SER A 71 8.26 -5.31 -7.69
N THR A 72 8.26 -6.60 -7.41
CA THR A 72 9.50 -7.37 -7.44
C THR A 72 10.07 -7.51 -8.85
N SER A 73 9.20 -7.48 -9.86
CA SER A 73 9.69 -7.66 -11.22
C SER A 73 9.84 -6.36 -11.98
N ASN A 74 9.11 -5.33 -11.64
CA ASN A 74 9.09 -4.09 -12.42
C ASN A 74 9.54 -2.85 -11.67
N GLY A 75 9.99 -2.98 -10.44
CA GLY A 75 10.36 -1.83 -9.63
C GLY A 75 9.13 -1.06 -9.18
N VAL A 76 9.25 0.24 -9.04
CA VAL A 76 8.14 1.10 -8.60
C VAL A 76 7.25 1.38 -9.80
N ILE A 77 5.98 1.00 -9.69
CA ILE A 77 5.03 1.18 -10.79
C ILE A 77 3.70 1.69 -10.23
N ILE A 78 2.86 2.17 -11.14
CA ILE A 78 1.50 2.59 -10.82
C ILE A 78 0.55 1.56 -11.43
N SER A 79 -0.38 1.07 -10.61
CA SER A 79 -1.38 0.10 -11.04
C SER A 79 -2.77 0.61 -10.71
N ASP A 80 -3.79 -0.09 -11.19
CA ASP A 80 -5.19 0.32 -11.04
C ASP A 80 -5.92 -0.71 -10.18
N LEU A 81 -6.63 -0.24 -9.16
CA LEU A 81 -7.41 -1.12 -8.28
C LEU A 81 -8.49 -1.90 -9.02
N ASN A 82 -8.92 -1.42 -10.18
CA ASN A 82 -9.94 -2.10 -10.96
C ASN A 82 -9.39 -3.19 -11.86
N GLU A 83 -8.07 -3.31 -11.99
CA GLU A 83 -7.47 -4.42 -12.71
C GLU A 83 -7.83 -5.72 -12.03
N THR A 84 -8.16 -6.73 -12.82
CA THR A 84 -8.62 -8.02 -12.27
C THR A 84 -7.67 -8.58 -11.22
N TYR A 85 -6.38 -8.54 -11.49
CA TYR A 85 -5.38 -9.06 -10.57
C TYR A 85 -5.49 -8.38 -9.20
N TRP A 86 -5.50 -7.05 -9.17
CA TRP A 86 -5.51 -6.29 -7.91
C TRP A 86 -6.88 -6.30 -7.25
N ARG A 87 -7.95 -6.23 -8.04
CA ARG A 87 -9.30 -6.26 -7.50
C ARG A 87 -9.56 -7.54 -6.71
N LYS A 88 -9.08 -8.65 -7.24
CA LYS A 88 -9.28 -9.94 -6.56
C LYS A 88 -8.43 -10.09 -5.31
N ARG A 89 -7.34 -9.37 -5.21
CA ARG A 89 -6.41 -9.52 -4.08
C ARG A 89 -6.53 -8.42 -3.04
N PHE A 90 -7.37 -7.44 -3.29
CA PHE A 90 -7.57 -6.34 -2.35
C PHE A 90 -8.14 -6.87 -1.03
N VAL A 91 -7.55 -6.47 0.09
CA VAL A 91 -8.00 -6.89 1.42
C VAL A 91 -8.61 -5.72 2.17
N LYS A 92 -7.90 -4.60 2.27
CA LYS A 92 -8.42 -3.46 3.02
C LYS A 92 -7.70 -2.19 2.63
N ALA A 93 -8.32 -1.08 2.96
CA ALA A 93 -7.71 0.24 2.84
C ALA A 93 -7.49 0.79 4.24
N GLY A 94 -6.41 1.55 4.42
CA GLY A 94 -6.08 2.10 5.72
C GLY A 94 -5.59 3.52 5.62
N ARG A 95 -5.90 4.32 6.63
CA ARG A 95 -5.48 5.71 6.68
C ARG A 95 -4.49 5.90 7.81
N ILE A 96 -3.41 6.61 7.53
CA ILE A 96 -2.40 6.93 8.53
C ILE A 96 -2.76 8.29 9.10
N SER A 97 -2.82 8.38 10.43
CA SER A 97 -3.10 9.64 11.07
C SER A 97 -1.91 10.56 10.92
N LYS A 98 -2.11 11.67 10.34
CA LYS A 98 -1.07 12.67 10.10
C LYS A 98 -1.34 13.92 10.93
#